data_f27fedfe723c077ba8488c475a98ef56
#
_entry.id   f27fedfe723c077ba8488c475a98ef56
#
_cell.length_a   1.000
_cell.length_b   1.000
_cell.length_c   1.000
_cell.angle_alpha   90.00
_cell.angle_beta   90.00
_cell.angle_gamma   90.00
#
_symmetry.space_group_name_H-M   'P 1'
#
loop_
_entity.id
_entity.type
_entity.pdbx_description
1 polymer ?
#
loop_
_entity_poly.entity_id
_entity_poly.type
_entity_poly.pdbx_seq_one_letter_code
_entity_poly.pdbx_strand_id
1 'polypeptide(L)'
;MSMEGLMSEEIKLTSETIELLHKRVSVRKYSDEPVPQEMIDAVLSAAFRAPTSSNIQAYSVVVVRDQDIKDELSVLTGNQRWVAQTPVFLAFCADLRGMEGALERHEHDLDNNNLEIGLVSSIDATLVGMSAYLAAESVGLQGLMIGGVRNDTKSVAKALGLPSKVYCVFGMCLGFPGEVPKLKPRMAFDHMVHHDQYDADKLHAGLDAYDKALADHYRSLGRETTDASWTDDIDSKFAEPRRDDLREALKDLGFDFR
;
A
#
# COMPACT_ATOMS: atom_id res chain seq x y z
N MET A 1 -26.01 -8.35 18.01
CA MET A 1 -24.98 -7.51 18.64
C MET A 1 -24.51 -6.54 17.58
N SER A 2 -24.67 -5.24 17.82
CA SER A 2 -24.27 -4.19 16.88
C SER A 2 -22.76 -4.21 16.67
N MET A 3 -22.27 -3.74 15.51
CA MET A 3 -20.85 -3.62 15.18
C MET A 3 -20.04 -2.77 16.18
N GLU A 4 -20.70 -2.08 17.10
CA GLU A 4 -20.12 -1.28 18.19
C GLU A 4 -19.43 -2.10 19.28
N GLY A 5 -19.66 -3.40 19.38
CA GLY A 5 -19.08 -4.25 20.43
C GLY A 5 -17.69 -4.80 20.17
N LEU A 6 -17.02 -4.46 19.06
CA LEU A 6 -15.64 -4.87 18.72
C LEU A 6 -14.64 -3.72 18.83
N MET A 7 -15.07 -2.52 19.18
CA MET A 7 -14.17 -1.43 19.55
C MET A 7 -13.98 -1.50 21.08
N SER A 8 -12.72 -1.71 21.50
CA SER A 8 -12.30 -1.49 22.90
C SER A 8 -12.88 -0.20 23.47
N GLU A 9 -13.04 -0.12 24.80
CA GLU A 9 -13.57 1.01 25.56
C GLU A 9 -13.35 2.35 24.86
N GLU A 10 -14.44 3.12 24.66
CA GLU A 10 -14.54 4.34 23.88
C GLU A 10 -13.26 5.18 23.88
N ILE A 11 -12.48 5.08 22.81
CA ILE A 11 -11.44 6.09 22.53
C ILE A 11 -12.20 7.39 22.24
N LYS A 12 -12.30 8.27 23.25
CA LYS A 12 -13.09 9.51 23.18
C LYS A 12 -12.40 10.63 22.41
N LEU A 13 -11.06 10.53 22.26
CA LEU A 13 -10.32 11.54 21.54
C LEU A 13 -10.46 11.33 20.03
N THR A 14 -10.95 12.36 19.34
CA THR A 14 -11.06 12.33 17.87
C THR A 14 -10.56 13.65 17.26
N SER A 15 -10.31 13.63 15.97
CA SER A 15 -10.00 14.77 15.12
C SER A 15 -10.44 14.43 13.69
N GLU A 16 -10.51 15.42 12.80
CA GLU A 16 -10.82 15.19 11.38
C GLU A 16 -9.94 14.10 10.76
N THR A 17 -8.64 14.07 11.08
CA THR A 17 -7.71 13.07 10.60
C THR A 17 -8.01 11.66 11.16
N ILE A 18 -8.33 11.55 12.45
CA ILE A 18 -8.70 10.28 13.08
C ILE A 18 -9.99 9.75 12.47
N GLU A 19 -10.99 10.60 12.27
CA GLU A 19 -12.25 10.23 11.63
C GLU A 19 -12.06 9.78 10.18
N LEU A 20 -11.18 10.47 9.43
CA LEU A 20 -10.83 10.08 8.07
C LEU A 20 -10.25 8.64 8.04
N LEU A 21 -9.30 8.36 8.93
CA LEU A 21 -8.68 7.03 9.05
C LEU A 21 -9.69 5.95 9.43
N HIS A 22 -10.62 6.23 10.33
CA HIS A 22 -11.66 5.29 10.76
C HIS A 22 -12.66 4.97 9.63
N LYS A 23 -12.93 5.92 8.74
CA LYS A 23 -13.85 5.74 7.59
C LYS A 23 -13.19 5.12 6.37
N ARG A 24 -11.85 5.01 6.36
CA ARG A 24 -11.07 4.57 5.21
C ARG A 24 -11.45 3.18 4.71
N VAL A 25 -11.77 3.09 3.44
CA VAL A 25 -12.04 1.83 2.73
C VAL A 25 -11.24 1.75 1.43
N SER A 26 -11.08 0.54 0.90
CA SER A 26 -10.44 0.34 -0.40
C SER A 26 -11.47 0.40 -1.52
N VAL A 27 -11.47 1.50 -2.28
CA VAL A 27 -12.39 1.73 -3.40
C VAL A 27 -11.80 1.13 -4.68
N ARG A 28 -12.65 0.44 -5.46
CA ARG A 28 -12.30 -0.27 -6.70
C ARG A 28 -13.19 0.11 -7.89
N LYS A 29 -14.17 0.96 -7.66
CA LYS A 29 -15.02 1.54 -8.70
C LYS A 29 -14.97 3.04 -8.59
N TYR A 30 -14.71 3.69 -9.68
CA TYR A 30 -14.56 5.13 -9.79
C TYR A 30 -15.72 5.71 -10.58
N SER A 31 -16.04 6.98 -10.35
CA SER A 31 -16.92 7.75 -11.21
C SER A 31 -16.18 8.18 -12.48
N ASP A 32 -16.95 8.66 -13.46
CA ASP A 32 -16.38 9.20 -14.70
C ASP A 32 -15.85 10.64 -14.53
N GLU A 33 -15.90 11.19 -13.32
CA GLU A 33 -15.41 12.52 -13.02
C GLU A 33 -13.88 12.57 -13.16
N PRO A 34 -13.35 13.48 -13.98
CA PRO A 34 -11.92 13.58 -14.20
C PRO A 34 -11.22 14.13 -12.94
N VAL A 35 -10.09 13.54 -12.59
CA VAL A 35 -9.24 14.04 -11.50
C VAL A 35 -8.33 15.13 -12.02
N PRO A 36 -8.49 16.40 -11.59
CA PRO A 36 -7.64 17.50 -12.02
C PRO A 36 -6.16 17.30 -11.66
N GLN A 37 -5.25 17.80 -12.49
CA GLN A 37 -3.80 17.68 -12.22
C GLN A 37 -3.42 18.41 -10.93
N GLU A 38 -3.95 19.59 -10.73
CA GLU A 38 -3.73 20.41 -9.53
C GLU A 38 -4.07 19.68 -8.21
N MET A 39 -5.08 18.79 -8.27
CA MET A 39 -5.46 17.98 -7.11
C MET A 39 -4.39 16.92 -6.80
N ILE A 40 -3.84 16.28 -7.83
CA ILE A 40 -2.73 15.33 -7.67
C ILE A 40 -1.46 16.05 -7.21
N ASP A 41 -1.17 17.21 -7.73
CA ASP A 41 -0.01 18.02 -7.34
C ASP A 41 -0.11 18.45 -5.86
N ALA A 42 -1.29 18.87 -5.41
CA ALA A 42 -1.54 19.19 -4.00
C ALA A 42 -1.36 17.96 -3.09
N VAL A 43 -1.92 16.81 -3.48
CA VAL A 43 -1.79 15.54 -2.76
C VAL A 43 -0.32 15.13 -2.63
N LEU A 44 0.44 15.17 -3.72
CA LEU A 44 1.85 14.78 -3.71
C LEU A 44 2.72 15.80 -2.97
N SER A 45 2.44 17.09 -3.10
CA SER A 45 3.13 18.14 -2.33
C SER A 45 2.97 17.93 -0.83
N ALA A 46 1.77 17.59 -0.36
CA ALA A 46 1.53 17.25 1.03
C ALA A 46 2.24 15.94 1.43
N ALA A 47 2.18 14.92 0.58
CA ALA A 47 2.80 13.62 0.82
C ALA A 47 4.32 13.69 1.01
N PHE A 48 4.99 14.59 0.29
CA PHE A 48 6.44 14.80 0.40
C PHE A 48 6.88 15.43 1.73
N ARG A 49 5.92 15.77 2.62
CA ARG A 49 6.21 16.12 4.02
C ARG A 49 6.28 14.89 4.94
N ALA A 50 6.08 13.68 4.42
CA ALA A 50 6.29 12.45 5.19
C ALA A 50 7.71 12.42 5.77
N PRO A 51 7.89 11.87 6.99
CA PRO A 51 9.23 11.63 7.51
C PRO A 51 9.95 10.59 6.65
N THR A 52 11.26 10.74 6.51
CA THR A 52 12.14 9.75 5.88
C THR A 52 13.31 9.44 6.78
N SER A 53 13.89 8.26 6.66
CA SER A 53 15.06 7.87 7.45
C SER A 53 16.20 8.85 7.20
N SER A 54 16.73 9.48 8.26
CA SER A 54 17.84 10.43 8.19
C SER A 54 17.69 11.52 7.10
N ASN A 55 16.46 11.84 6.72
CA ASN A 55 16.15 12.75 5.61
C ASN A 55 16.76 12.32 4.25
N ILE A 56 16.96 11.01 4.05
CA ILE A 56 17.56 10.45 2.83
C ILE A 56 16.62 10.66 1.61
N GLN A 57 15.31 10.63 1.82
CA GLN A 57 14.30 10.78 0.76
C GLN A 57 14.52 9.79 -0.39
N ALA A 58 14.74 8.51 -0.04
CA ALA A 58 15.08 7.45 -0.99
C ALA A 58 13.85 6.90 -1.74
N TYR A 59 13.07 7.79 -2.32
CA TYR A 59 11.84 7.46 -3.04
C TYR A 59 11.61 8.36 -4.24
N SER A 60 10.78 7.88 -5.17
CA SER A 60 10.17 8.67 -6.22
C SER A 60 8.73 8.21 -6.48
N VAL A 61 7.94 9.04 -7.17
CA VAL A 61 6.55 8.73 -7.51
C VAL A 61 6.34 8.93 -9.01
N VAL A 62 5.86 7.88 -9.69
CA VAL A 62 5.44 7.99 -11.10
C VAL A 62 3.92 8.14 -11.15
N VAL A 63 3.45 9.23 -11.74
CA VAL A 63 2.02 9.49 -11.97
C VAL A 63 1.65 8.94 -13.35
N VAL A 64 0.77 7.95 -13.39
CA VAL A 64 0.36 7.29 -14.63
C VAL A 64 -1.10 7.64 -14.93
N ARG A 65 -1.32 8.29 -16.09
CA ARG A 65 -2.64 8.56 -16.67
C ARG A 65 -2.82 7.89 -18.02
N ASP A 66 -1.71 7.54 -18.67
CA ASP A 66 -1.70 6.85 -19.95
C ASP A 66 -2.44 5.52 -19.85
N GLN A 67 -3.40 5.31 -20.76
CA GLN A 67 -4.29 4.15 -20.71
C GLN A 67 -3.56 2.87 -21.07
N ASP A 68 -2.66 2.90 -22.05
CA ASP A 68 -1.93 1.71 -22.49
C ASP A 68 -1.01 1.19 -21.35
N ILE A 69 -0.35 2.11 -20.63
CA ILE A 69 0.45 1.76 -19.45
C ILE A 69 -0.42 1.18 -18.34
N LYS A 70 -1.60 1.76 -18.07
CA LYS A 70 -2.53 1.23 -17.04
C LYS A 70 -3.07 -0.14 -17.42
N ASP A 71 -3.35 -0.38 -18.68
CA ASP A 71 -3.81 -1.68 -19.19
C ASP A 71 -2.72 -2.75 -19.01
N GLU A 72 -1.47 -2.43 -19.35
CA GLU A 72 -0.32 -3.31 -19.12
C GLU A 72 -0.13 -3.58 -17.62
N LEU A 73 -0.13 -2.55 -16.78
CA LEU A 73 -0.04 -2.70 -15.34
C LEU A 73 -1.18 -3.54 -14.75
N SER A 74 -2.38 -3.43 -15.29
CA SER A 74 -3.53 -4.26 -14.88
C SER A 74 -3.23 -5.76 -15.04
N VAL A 75 -2.65 -6.14 -16.19
CA VAL A 75 -2.25 -7.53 -16.45
C VAL A 75 -1.13 -7.95 -15.51
N LEU A 76 -0.05 -7.17 -15.42
CA LEU A 76 1.13 -7.46 -14.61
C LEU A 76 0.82 -7.58 -13.10
N THR A 77 -0.19 -6.86 -12.64
CA THR A 77 -0.62 -6.91 -11.23
C THR A 77 -1.56 -8.08 -10.91
N GLY A 78 -1.76 -9.02 -11.84
CA GLY A 78 -2.61 -10.19 -11.70
C GLY A 78 -4.04 -9.97 -12.21
N ASN A 79 -4.18 -9.33 -13.35
CA ASN A 79 -5.44 -9.02 -14.01
C ASN A 79 -6.41 -8.21 -13.14
N GLN A 80 -5.87 -7.22 -12.43
CA GLN A 80 -6.65 -6.34 -11.56
C GLN A 80 -7.31 -5.22 -12.39
N ARG A 81 -8.51 -5.48 -12.91
CA ARG A 81 -9.25 -4.57 -13.80
C ARG A 81 -9.37 -3.12 -13.29
N TRP A 82 -9.42 -2.92 -11.97
CA TRP A 82 -9.49 -1.58 -11.38
C TRP A 82 -8.20 -0.77 -11.56
N VAL A 83 -7.08 -1.40 -11.89
CA VAL A 83 -5.84 -0.69 -12.28
C VAL A 83 -6.01 -0.04 -13.66
N ALA A 84 -6.59 -0.76 -14.63
CA ALA A 84 -6.92 -0.20 -15.94
C ALA A 84 -7.99 0.89 -15.85
N GLN A 85 -8.97 0.72 -14.96
CA GLN A 85 -10.14 1.62 -14.82
C GLN A 85 -9.88 2.85 -13.95
N THR A 86 -8.76 2.92 -13.22
CA THR A 86 -8.50 4.07 -12.35
C THR A 86 -8.24 5.34 -13.16
N PRO A 87 -8.78 6.50 -12.76
CA PRO A 87 -8.42 7.78 -13.39
C PRO A 87 -6.92 8.09 -13.28
N VAL A 88 -6.32 7.79 -12.14
CA VAL A 88 -4.88 8.01 -11.88
C VAL A 88 -4.31 6.79 -11.15
N PHE A 89 -3.15 6.33 -11.63
CA PHE A 89 -2.33 5.35 -10.92
C PHE A 89 -1.04 6.02 -10.46
N LEU A 90 -0.73 5.91 -9.17
CA LEU A 90 0.52 6.39 -8.59
C LEU A 90 1.41 5.19 -8.29
N ALA A 91 2.62 5.16 -8.86
CA ALA A 91 3.63 4.16 -8.52
C ALA A 91 4.60 4.75 -7.50
N PHE A 92 4.61 4.21 -6.27
CA PHE A 92 5.55 4.60 -5.23
C PHE A 92 6.77 3.70 -5.31
N CYS A 93 7.91 4.32 -5.61
CA CYS A 93 9.15 3.63 -5.91
C CYS A 93 10.18 3.86 -4.80
N ALA A 94 10.88 2.79 -4.41
CA ALA A 94 12.17 2.91 -3.77
C ALA A 94 13.17 3.40 -4.83
N ASP A 95 13.94 4.43 -4.51
CA ASP A 95 14.82 5.11 -5.45
C ASP A 95 16.14 5.48 -4.77
N LEU A 96 17.23 4.84 -5.20
CA LEU A 96 18.56 5.08 -4.67
C LEU A 96 19.36 6.09 -5.50
N ARG A 97 18.79 6.61 -6.59
CA ARG A 97 19.49 7.50 -7.53
C ARG A 97 19.90 8.82 -6.90
N GLY A 98 19.05 9.35 -5.99
CA GLY A 98 19.38 10.58 -5.24
C GLY A 98 20.61 10.40 -4.35
N MET A 99 20.72 9.26 -3.66
CA MET A 99 21.87 8.90 -2.83
C MET A 99 23.11 8.70 -3.70
N GLU A 100 23.00 7.93 -4.78
CA GLU A 100 24.09 7.69 -5.72
C GLU A 100 24.66 9.01 -6.24
N GLY A 101 23.81 9.90 -6.78
CA GLY A 101 24.26 11.19 -7.29
C GLY A 101 24.83 12.13 -6.22
N ALA A 102 24.43 11.98 -4.94
CA ALA A 102 25.05 12.72 -3.84
C ALA A 102 26.45 12.22 -3.54
N LEU A 103 26.67 10.89 -3.54
CA LEU A 103 27.97 10.27 -3.29
C LEU A 103 28.97 10.54 -4.43
N GLU A 104 28.50 10.46 -5.70
CA GLU A 104 29.30 10.78 -6.88
C GLU A 104 29.91 12.20 -6.83
N ARG A 105 29.23 13.18 -6.24
CA ARG A 105 29.76 14.55 -6.03
C ARG A 105 30.96 14.59 -5.09
N HIS A 106 31.16 13.54 -4.30
CA HIS A 106 32.25 13.38 -3.37
C HIS A 106 33.23 12.27 -3.79
N GLU A 107 33.16 11.85 -5.06
CA GLU A 107 34.02 10.81 -5.65
C GLU A 107 33.88 9.45 -4.92
N HIS A 108 32.66 9.14 -4.44
CA HIS A 108 32.33 7.86 -3.81
C HIS A 108 31.30 7.11 -4.63
N ASP A 109 31.38 5.79 -4.61
CA ASP A 109 30.36 4.90 -5.12
C ASP A 109 29.29 4.61 -4.06
N LEU A 110 28.12 4.14 -4.48
CA LEU A 110 27.05 3.65 -3.57
C LEU A 110 27.38 2.22 -3.09
N ASP A 111 28.45 2.06 -2.32
CA ASP A 111 28.85 0.75 -1.78
C ASP A 111 27.89 0.19 -0.73
N ASN A 112 27.14 1.06 -0.07
CA ASN A 112 26.14 0.68 0.92
C ASN A 112 24.79 0.25 0.31
N ASN A 113 24.84 -0.40 -0.87
CA ASN A 113 23.66 -1.00 -1.51
C ASN A 113 23.40 -2.40 -0.93
N ASN A 114 22.88 -2.46 0.26
CA ASN A 114 22.64 -3.67 1.04
C ASN A 114 21.17 -3.79 1.48
N LEU A 115 20.87 -4.81 2.29
CA LEU A 115 19.52 -5.03 2.81
C LEU A 115 18.96 -3.81 3.56
N GLU A 116 19.77 -3.15 4.39
CA GLU A 116 19.33 -1.97 5.17
C GLU A 116 18.84 -0.86 4.26
N ILE A 117 19.58 -0.48 3.24
CA ILE A 117 19.18 0.59 2.33
C ILE A 117 17.97 0.19 1.48
N GLY A 118 17.87 -1.08 1.10
CA GLY A 118 16.68 -1.61 0.42
C GLY A 118 15.42 -1.52 1.29
N LEU A 119 15.53 -1.83 2.58
CA LEU A 119 14.43 -1.67 3.55
C LEU A 119 14.08 -0.20 3.76
N VAL A 120 15.08 0.63 4.05
CA VAL A 120 14.89 2.07 4.28
C VAL A 120 14.19 2.74 3.10
N SER A 121 14.64 2.51 1.87
CA SER A 121 14.01 3.10 0.69
C SER A 121 12.56 2.61 0.48
N SER A 122 12.29 1.35 0.78
CA SER A 122 10.94 0.79 0.72
C SER A 122 10.01 1.39 1.80
N ILE A 123 10.54 1.63 3.00
CA ILE A 123 9.83 2.28 4.11
C ILE A 123 9.54 3.74 3.76
N ASP A 124 10.53 4.49 3.27
CA ASP A 124 10.36 5.88 2.84
C ASP A 124 9.25 5.99 1.79
N ALA A 125 9.28 5.16 0.74
CA ALA A 125 8.22 5.11 -0.28
C ALA A 125 6.85 4.80 0.33
N THR A 126 6.79 3.95 1.36
CA THR A 126 5.55 3.56 2.04
C THR A 126 4.99 4.71 2.90
N LEU A 127 5.84 5.42 3.61
CA LEU A 127 5.43 6.58 4.41
C LEU A 127 4.87 7.71 3.53
N VAL A 128 5.54 7.99 2.42
CA VAL A 128 5.06 8.96 1.41
C VAL A 128 3.73 8.50 0.81
N GLY A 129 3.61 7.21 0.47
CA GLY A 129 2.37 6.66 -0.08
C GLY A 129 1.19 6.71 0.89
N MET A 130 1.39 6.43 2.18
CA MET A 130 0.32 6.58 3.17
C MET A 130 -0.07 8.04 3.37
N SER A 131 0.90 8.96 3.37
CA SER A 131 0.64 10.40 3.42
C SER A 131 -0.15 10.87 2.20
N ALA A 132 0.20 10.39 1.00
CA ALA A 132 -0.55 10.67 -0.24
C ALA A 132 -1.99 10.13 -0.15
N TYR A 133 -2.17 8.94 0.41
CA TYR A 133 -3.50 8.34 0.56
C TYR A 133 -4.39 9.20 1.44
N LEU A 134 -3.89 9.64 2.61
CA LEU A 134 -4.63 10.51 3.53
C LEU A 134 -4.94 11.88 2.91
N ALA A 135 -3.95 12.48 2.24
CA ALA A 135 -4.15 13.75 1.55
C ALA A 135 -5.21 13.62 0.43
N ALA A 136 -5.19 12.50 -0.32
CA ALA A 136 -6.19 12.23 -1.35
C ALA A 136 -7.60 12.10 -0.76
N GLU A 137 -7.77 11.33 0.32
CA GLU A 137 -9.07 11.19 0.98
C GLU A 137 -9.58 12.53 1.55
N SER A 138 -8.69 13.39 2.04
CA SER A 138 -9.07 14.70 2.59
C SER A 138 -9.66 15.67 1.54
N VAL A 139 -9.37 15.43 0.26
CA VAL A 139 -9.89 16.21 -0.88
C VAL A 139 -10.96 15.44 -1.70
N GLY A 140 -11.49 14.35 -1.14
CA GLY A 140 -12.58 13.58 -1.75
C GLY A 140 -12.16 12.51 -2.76
N LEU A 141 -10.87 12.32 -3.00
CA LEU A 141 -10.37 11.18 -3.79
C LEU A 141 -10.28 9.95 -2.90
N GLN A 142 -10.58 8.79 -3.48
CA GLN A 142 -10.43 7.51 -2.78
C GLN A 142 -9.79 6.47 -3.70
N GLY A 143 -9.26 5.41 -3.11
CA GLY A 143 -8.60 4.38 -3.91
C GLY A 143 -8.17 3.17 -3.11
N LEU A 144 -7.13 2.50 -3.61
CA LEU A 144 -6.55 1.34 -2.93
C LEU A 144 -5.08 1.14 -3.30
N MET A 145 -4.36 0.48 -2.40
CA MET A 145 -2.97 0.08 -2.62
C MET A 145 -2.89 -1.19 -3.47
N ILE A 146 -1.94 -1.24 -4.40
CA ILE A 146 -1.71 -2.33 -5.36
C ILE A 146 -0.35 -2.97 -5.09
N GLY A 147 -0.33 -4.00 -4.25
CA GLY A 147 0.88 -4.80 -4.01
C GLY A 147 1.22 -5.77 -5.15
N GLY A 148 0.28 -5.98 -6.10
CA GLY A 148 0.46 -6.83 -7.26
C GLY A 148 1.59 -6.40 -8.21
N VAL A 149 2.04 -5.15 -8.13
CA VAL A 149 3.22 -4.66 -8.87
C VAL A 149 4.50 -5.48 -8.61
N ARG A 150 4.53 -6.23 -7.52
CA ARG A 150 5.65 -7.14 -7.19
C ARG A 150 5.47 -8.57 -7.71
N ASN A 151 4.42 -8.84 -8.49
CA ASN A 151 4.24 -10.16 -9.13
C ASN A 151 5.24 -10.35 -10.29
N ASP A 152 5.53 -9.27 -11.01
CA ASP A 152 6.57 -9.21 -12.05
C ASP A 152 7.23 -7.82 -11.99
N THR A 153 8.18 -7.69 -11.06
CA THR A 153 8.83 -6.40 -10.75
C THR A 153 9.60 -5.83 -11.95
N LYS A 154 10.23 -6.71 -12.76
CA LYS A 154 11.01 -6.28 -13.93
C LYS A 154 10.13 -5.75 -15.04
N SER A 155 9.04 -6.43 -15.36
CA SER A 155 8.09 -5.96 -16.37
C SER A 155 7.39 -4.66 -15.93
N VAL A 156 7.04 -4.53 -14.64
CA VAL A 156 6.51 -3.27 -14.09
C VAL A 156 7.53 -2.15 -14.19
N ALA A 157 8.80 -2.40 -13.86
CA ALA A 157 9.86 -1.39 -14.02
C ALA A 157 10.01 -0.95 -15.48
N LYS A 158 9.94 -1.89 -16.43
CA LYS A 158 9.97 -1.61 -17.86
C LYS A 158 8.77 -0.76 -18.31
N ALA A 159 7.55 -1.16 -17.92
CA ALA A 159 6.32 -0.44 -18.27
C ALA A 159 6.31 1.00 -17.75
N LEU A 160 6.90 1.22 -16.58
CA LEU A 160 7.03 2.54 -15.96
C LEU A 160 8.29 3.32 -16.39
N GLY A 161 9.17 2.73 -17.19
CA GLY A 161 10.44 3.36 -17.60
C GLY A 161 11.41 3.59 -16.45
N LEU A 162 11.38 2.74 -15.40
CA LEU A 162 12.25 2.90 -14.25
C LEU A 162 13.70 2.54 -14.59
N PRO A 163 14.67 3.38 -14.21
CA PRO A 163 16.08 3.07 -14.38
C PRO A 163 16.57 2.04 -13.33
N SER A 164 17.81 1.57 -13.49
CA SER A 164 18.48 0.79 -12.46
C SER A 164 18.49 1.56 -11.13
N LYS A 165 18.42 0.84 -10.01
CA LYS A 165 18.34 1.34 -8.63
C LYS A 165 17.02 2.05 -8.31
N VAL A 166 15.96 1.76 -9.10
CA VAL A 166 14.58 2.18 -8.85
C VAL A 166 13.64 1.00 -9.05
N TYR A 167 12.76 0.71 -8.08
CA TYR A 167 11.69 -0.28 -8.26
C TYR A 167 10.39 0.16 -7.62
N CYS A 168 9.26 -0.26 -8.19
CA CYS A 168 7.94 0.04 -7.66
C CYS A 168 7.64 -0.85 -6.43
N VAL A 169 7.58 -0.24 -5.25
CA VAL A 169 7.26 -0.92 -3.98
C VAL A 169 5.79 -1.32 -3.95
N PHE A 170 4.91 -0.39 -4.31
CA PHE A 170 3.48 -0.61 -4.50
C PHE A 170 2.90 0.48 -5.38
N GLY A 171 1.76 0.19 -5.98
CA GLY A 171 0.95 1.18 -6.68
C GLY A 171 -0.23 1.64 -5.85
N MET A 172 -0.85 2.75 -6.26
CA MET A 172 -2.09 3.26 -5.70
C MET A 172 -3.02 3.69 -6.84
N CYS A 173 -4.21 3.09 -6.89
CA CYS A 173 -5.27 3.59 -7.74
C CYS A 173 -5.98 4.74 -7.03
N LEU A 174 -6.28 5.85 -7.72
CA LEU A 174 -7.00 7.00 -7.19
C LEU A 174 -8.05 7.52 -8.17
N GLY A 175 -9.18 7.98 -7.62
CA GLY A 175 -10.25 8.65 -8.35
C GLY A 175 -11.38 9.08 -7.42
N PHE A 176 -12.36 9.76 -7.94
CA PHE A 176 -13.61 9.99 -7.21
C PHE A 176 -14.36 8.66 -7.09
N PRO A 177 -14.89 8.31 -5.89
CA PRO A 177 -15.53 7.03 -5.68
C PRO A 177 -16.85 6.92 -6.46
N GLY A 178 -17.01 5.85 -7.26
CA GLY A 178 -18.27 5.48 -7.88
C GLY A 178 -19.10 4.55 -6.97
N GLU A 179 -18.43 3.83 -6.09
CA GLU A 179 -19.06 2.98 -5.08
C GLU A 179 -18.16 2.91 -3.85
N VAL A 180 -18.72 3.23 -2.70
CA VAL A 180 -18.02 3.12 -1.40
C VAL A 180 -18.43 1.80 -0.74
N PRO A 181 -17.51 0.84 -0.57
CA PRO A 181 -17.81 -0.44 0.05
C PRO A 181 -18.04 -0.26 1.56
N LYS A 182 -18.74 -1.25 2.17
CA LYS A 182 -18.87 -1.30 3.63
C LYS A 182 -17.51 -1.43 4.30
N LEU A 183 -17.38 -0.79 5.45
CA LEU A 183 -16.18 -0.86 6.28
C LEU A 183 -15.90 -2.31 6.70
N LYS A 184 -14.69 -2.80 6.40
CA LYS A 184 -14.26 -4.14 6.74
C LYS A 184 -13.71 -4.16 8.18
N PRO A 185 -14.07 -5.14 9.03
CA PRO A 185 -13.55 -5.23 10.38
C PRO A 185 -12.02 -5.34 10.40
N ARG A 186 -11.45 -5.00 11.53
CA ARG A 186 -10.04 -5.21 11.88
C ARG A 186 -9.96 -6.08 13.14
N MET A 187 -8.79 -6.66 13.39
CA MET A 187 -8.52 -7.28 14.68
C MET A 187 -8.72 -6.26 15.80
N ALA A 188 -9.19 -6.73 16.95
CA ALA A 188 -9.42 -5.86 18.09
C ALA A 188 -8.12 -5.20 18.57
N PHE A 189 -8.24 -3.98 19.06
CA PHE A 189 -7.12 -3.17 19.52
C PHE A 189 -6.23 -3.91 20.52
N ASP A 190 -6.83 -4.56 21.53
CA ASP A 190 -6.12 -5.24 22.61
C ASP A 190 -5.31 -6.46 22.15
N HIS A 191 -5.63 -7.02 20.97
CA HIS A 191 -4.86 -8.11 20.38
C HIS A 191 -3.66 -7.63 19.56
N MET A 192 -3.67 -6.36 19.13
CA MET A 192 -2.63 -5.80 18.27
C MET A 192 -1.69 -4.84 19.00
N VAL A 193 -2.11 -4.34 20.17
CA VAL A 193 -1.33 -3.36 20.95
C VAL A 193 -0.72 -4.04 22.17
N HIS A 194 0.58 -3.90 22.29
CA HIS A 194 1.36 -4.40 23.42
C HIS A 194 1.95 -3.20 24.16
N HIS A 195 1.91 -3.22 25.49
CA HIS A 195 2.47 -2.18 26.34
C HIS A 195 3.81 -2.66 26.92
N ASP A 196 4.84 -1.85 26.76
CA ASP A 196 6.21 -2.07 27.20
C ASP A 196 6.90 -3.29 26.55
N GLN A 197 6.27 -4.46 26.54
CA GLN A 197 6.82 -5.70 26.01
C GLN A 197 5.81 -6.41 25.10
N TYR A 198 6.33 -7.15 24.13
CA TYR A 198 5.53 -7.98 23.23
C TYR A 198 4.97 -9.20 23.98
N ASP A 199 3.67 -9.43 23.85
CA ASP A 199 2.97 -10.59 24.38
C ASP A 199 2.51 -11.48 23.20
N ALA A 200 3.18 -12.62 23.03
CA ALA A 200 2.95 -13.51 21.90
C ALA A 200 1.54 -14.16 21.94
N ASP A 201 0.93 -14.31 23.10
CA ASP A 201 -0.35 -15.00 23.24
C ASP A 201 -1.55 -14.11 22.87
N LYS A 202 -1.40 -12.78 22.94
CA LYS A 202 -2.48 -11.84 22.67
C LYS A 202 -3.07 -11.98 21.26
N LEU A 203 -2.22 -12.07 20.26
CA LEU A 203 -2.67 -12.15 18.87
C LEU A 203 -3.42 -13.44 18.62
N HIS A 204 -2.90 -14.57 19.10
CA HIS A 204 -3.54 -15.88 18.94
C HIS A 204 -4.93 -15.94 19.58
N ALA A 205 -5.08 -15.34 20.77
CA ALA A 205 -6.38 -15.30 21.46
C ALA A 205 -7.46 -14.54 20.67
N GLY A 206 -7.07 -13.63 19.76
CA GLY A 206 -7.99 -12.83 18.95
C GLY A 206 -8.41 -13.47 17.62
N LEU A 207 -7.75 -14.54 17.16
CA LEU A 207 -7.95 -15.09 15.83
C LEU A 207 -9.39 -15.57 15.60
N ASP A 208 -9.93 -16.38 16.50
CA ASP A 208 -11.30 -16.93 16.37
C ASP A 208 -12.36 -15.82 16.35
N ALA A 209 -12.18 -14.80 17.20
CA ALA A 209 -13.09 -13.66 17.23
C ALA A 209 -13.05 -12.85 15.93
N TYR A 210 -11.87 -12.68 15.36
CA TYR A 210 -11.73 -11.97 14.10
C TYR A 210 -12.23 -12.77 12.91
N ASP A 211 -12.00 -14.08 12.87
CA ASP A 211 -12.55 -15.00 11.86
C ASP A 211 -14.07 -14.89 11.82
N LYS A 212 -14.70 -14.97 12.99
CA LYS A 212 -16.15 -14.80 13.10
C LYS A 212 -16.61 -13.42 12.61
N ALA A 213 -15.94 -12.35 13.03
CA ALA A 213 -16.32 -10.99 12.62
C ALA A 213 -16.19 -10.77 11.10
N LEU A 214 -15.16 -11.35 10.49
CA LEU A 214 -14.94 -11.27 9.04
C LEU A 214 -15.99 -12.09 8.27
N ALA A 215 -16.32 -13.30 8.74
CA ALA A 215 -17.36 -14.13 8.15
C ALA A 215 -18.75 -13.44 8.24
N ASP A 216 -19.07 -12.84 9.38
CA ASP A 216 -20.31 -12.05 9.57
C ASP A 216 -20.36 -10.84 8.62
N HIS A 217 -19.24 -10.15 8.43
CA HIS A 217 -19.13 -9.06 7.46
C HIS A 217 -19.43 -9.53 6.05
N TYR A 218 -18.84 -10.62 5.58
CA TYR A 218 -19.09 -11.15 4.22
C TYR A 218 -20.54 -11.62 4.05
N ARG A 219 -21.12 -12.26 5.05
CA ARG A 219 -22.56 -12.62 5.04
C ARG A 219 -23.44 -11.38 4.90
N SER A 220 -23.10 -10.29 5.59
CA SER A 220 -23.85 -9.01 5.48
C SER A 220 -23.77 -8.36 4.08
N LEU A 221 -22.83 -8.82 3.24
CA LEU A 221 -22.68 -8.41 1.83
C LEU A 221 -23.41 -9.36 0.86
N GLY A 222 -24.18 -10.33 1.38
CA GLY A 222 -24.86 -11.34 0.55
C GLY A 222 -23.90 -12.34 -0.10
N ARG A 223 -22.68 -12.48 0.42
CA ARG A 223 -21.74 -13.51 -0.05
C ARG A 223 -22.04 -14.80 0.71
N GLU A 224 -22.43 -15.84 0.00
CA GLU A 224 -22.45 -17.20 0.54
C GLU A 224 -21.01 -17.65 0.73
N THR A 225 -20.53 -17.54 1.96
CA THR A 225 -19.21 -18.04 2.33
C THR A 225 -19.42 -19.08 3.40
N THR A 226 -19.23 -20.33 3.07
CA THR A 226 -19.26 -21.41 4.04
C THR A 226 -18.11 -21.30 5.03
N ASP A 227 -16.96 -20.73 4.62
CA ASP A 227 -15.71 -20.80 5.38
C ASP A 227 -14.77 -19.61 5.15
N ALA A 228 -15.22 -18.42 4.82
CA ALA A 228 -14.32 -17.29 4.56
C ALA A 228 -13.89 -16.63 5.87
N SER A 229 -13.08 -17.33 6.63
CA SER A 229 -12.35 -16.78 7.75
C SER A 229 -11.09 -16.05 7.29
N TRP A 230 -10.49 -15.25 8.13
CA TRP A 230 -9.19 -14.64 7.85
C TRP A 230 -8.07 -15.68 7.84
N THR A 231 -8.14 -16.66 8.74
CA THR A 231 -7.16 -17.73 8.81
C THR A 231 -7.15 -18.58 7.55
N ASP A 232 -8.31 -18.92 6.96
CA ASP A 232 -8.39 -19.59 5.66
C ASP A 232 -7.83 -18.72 4.53
N ASP A 233 -8.10 -17.43 4.54
CA ASP A 233 -7.54 -16.46 3.58
C ASP A 233 -6.00 -16.42 3.67
N ILE A 234 -5.42 -16.50 4.86
CA ILE A 234 -3.97 -16.54 5.08
C ILE A 234 -3.41 -17.87 4.59
N ASP A 235 -4.01 -18.99 4.97
CA ASP A 235 -3.57 -20.32 4.53
C ASP A 235 -3.54 -20.39 2.99
N SER A 236 -4.66 -20.10 2.34
CA SER A 236 -4.77 -20.14 0.88
C SER A 236 -3.78 -19.25 0.13
N LYS A 237 -3.31 -18.15 0.75
CA LYS A 237 -2.43 -17.17 0.11
C LYS A 237 -0.95 -17.35 0.45
N PHE A 238 -0.64 -17.94 1.60
CA PHE A 238 0.70 -17.92 2.16
C PHE A 238 1.22 -19.30 2.61
N ALA A 239 0.43 -20.36 2.56
CA ALA A 239 0.93 -21.71 2.82
C ALA A 239 2.02 -22.12 1.82
N GLU A 240 1.86 -21.70 0.56
CA GLU A 240 2.87 -21.88 -0.46
C GLU A 240 3.69 -20.59 -0.68
N PRO A 241 5.00 -20.72 -0.98
CA PRO A 241 5.84 -19.57 -1.30
C PRO A 241 5.29 -18.74 -2.47
N ARG A 242 5.43 -17.43 -2.37
CA ARG A 242 4.97 -16.49 -3.40
C ARG A 242 6.07 -15.52 -3.76
N ARG A 243 6.22 -15.24 -5.06
CA ARG A 243 7.23 -14.31 -5.57
C ARG A 243 8.65 -14.75 -5.18
N ASP A 244 8.95 -16.02 -5.38
CA ASP A 244 10.24 -16.62 -5.00
C ASP A 244 11.40 -15.97 -5.74
N ASP A 245 11.14 -15.46 -6.94
CA ASP A 245 12.07 -14.76 -7.80
C ASP A 245 12.25 -13.26 -7.44
N LEU A 246 11.50 -12.72 -6.47
CA LEU A 246 11.51 -11.28 -6.15
C LEU A 246 12.90 -10.79 -5.77
N ARG A 247 13.66 -11.55 -4.98
CA ARG A 247 15.04 -11.17 -4.58
C ARG A 247 15.94 -11.02 -5.80
N GLU A 248 15.86 -11.97 -6.73
CA GLU A 248 16.66 -11.97 -7.95
C GLU A 248 16.23 -10.84 -8.89
N ALA A 249 14.93 -10.66 -9.06
CA ALA A 249 14.38 -9.55 -9.84
C ALA A 249 14.82 -8.18 -9.30
N LEU A 250 14.84 -7.98 -7.98
CA LEU A 250 15.32 -6.74 -7.36
C LEU A 250 16.82 -6.55 -7.54
N LYS A 251 17.60 -7.64 -7.49
CA LYS A 251 19.03 -7.60 -7.78
C LYS A 251 19.30 -7.18 -9.23
N ASP A 252 18.55 -7.72 -10.19
CA ASP A 252 18.63 -7.31 -11.61
C ASP A 252 18.28 -5.83 -11.80
N LEU A 253 17.41 -5.27 -10.97
CA LEU A 253 17.07 -3.85 -10.92
C LEU A 253 18.07 -3.00 -10.13
N GLY A 254 19.16 -3.58 -9.65
CA GLY A 254 20.25 -2.88 -8.98
C GLY A 254 20.09 -2.73 -7.46
N PHE A 255 19.22 -3.53 -6.82
CA PHE A 255 19.11 -3.60 -5.35
C PHE A 255 19.78 -4.87 -4.84
N ASP A 256 20.88 -4.72 -4.12
CA ASP A 256 21.65 -5.85 -3.61
C ASP A 256 21.28 -6.14 -2.13
N PHE A 257 20.19 -6.85 -1.91
CA PHE A 257 19.75 -7.25 -0.57
C PHE A 257 20.68 -8.30 0.07
N ARG A 258 21.99 -7.97 0.18
CA ARG A 258 22.99 -8.79 0.87
C ARG A 258 22.77 -8.81 2.37
#